data_5b4d1b4233eb731ef516596421424812
#
_entry.id   5b4d1b4233eb731ef516596421424812
#
_cell.length_a   1.000
_cell.length_b   1.000
_cell.length_c   1.000
_cell.angle_alpha   90.00
_cell.angle_beta   90.00
_cell.angle_gamma   90.00
#
_symmetry.space_group_name_H-M   'P 1'
#
loop_
_entity.id
_entity.type
_entity.pdbx_description
1 polymer ?
#
loop_
_entity_poly.entity_id
_entity_poly.type
_entity_poly.pdbx_seq_one_letter_code
_entity_poly.pdbx_strand_id
1 'polypeptide(L)'
;KKTLIYFPTVALIERCYEYLRSKRETEKVAVYYGTLSKDKKQESYEKFYAKEKLIMLATKAFGMGIDINDIELVVHLAPTGNVCDYVQEIGRAARKEDLRGEAFYHYNAKDFKHINRLHGLSTIRHYQLIEVIKKIDELYQQSLQGGKRTDFTKKRNAMLLDAENFSYIFGTPVSDEDNNVNKVKTALLLIQKDFESKV
;
A
#
# COMPACT_ATOMS: atom_id res chain seq x y z
N LYS A 1 9.87 -26.58 -8.04
CA LYS A 1 9.13 -26.11 -6.85
C LYS A 1 8.15 -25.04 -7.23
N LYS A 2 6.94 -25.11 -6.70
CA LYS A 2 5.93 -24.05 -6.85
C LYS A 2 6.32 -22.91 -5.92
N THR A 3 6.63 -21.75 -6.50
CA THR A 3 7.29 -20.65 -5.82
C THR A 3 6.47 -19.37 -5.87
N LEU A 4 6.33 -18.72 -4.72
CA LEU A 4 5.73 -17.39 -4.59
C LEU A 4 6.82 -16.40 -4.20
N ILE A 5 7.00 -15.33 -5.01
CA ILE A 5 8.00 -14.30 -4.76
C ILE A 5 7.30 -12.98 -4.48
N TYR A 6 7.49 -12.46 -3.27
CA TYR A 6 6.93 -11.18 -2.85
C TYR A 6 7.86 -10.02 -3.18
N PHE A 7 7.30 -9.04 -3.85
CA PHE A 7 7.94 -7.79 -4.23
C PHE A 7 7.34 -6.62 -3.43
N PRO A 8 8.17 -5.65 -3.04
CA PRO A 8 7.69 -4.49 -2.30
C PRO A 8 6.86 -3.51 -3.14
N THR A 9 7.04 -3.50 -4.47
CA THR A 9 6.35 -2.58 -5.38
C THR A 9 6.00 -3.23 -6.71
N VAL A 10 4.93 -2.74 -7.35
CA VAL A 10 4.50 -3.15 -8.69
C VAL A 10 5.59 -2.88 -9.72
N ALA A 11 6.23 -1.71 -9.66
CA ALA A 11 7.29 -1.34 -10.60
C ALA A 11 8.47 -2.34 -10.61
N LEU A 12 8.80 -2.93 -9.46
CA LEU A 12 9.85 -3.95 -9.39
C LEU A 12 9.38 -5.28 -10.01
N ILE A 13 8.10 -5.65 -9.85
CA ILE A 13 7.54 -6.83 -10.55
C ILE A 13 7.62 -6.63 -12.05
N GLU A 14 7.17 -5.49 -12.56
CA GLU A 14 7.16 -5.19 -13.99
C GLU A 14 8.58 -5.21 -14.57
N ARG A 15 9.53 -4.58 -13.90
CA ARG A 15 10.95 -4.61 -14.34
C ARG A 15 11.54 -6.02 -14.33
N CYS A 16 11.25 -6.81 -13.30
CA CYS A 16 11.68 -8.19 -13.23
C CYS A 16 11.06 -9.03 -14.35
N TYR A 17 9.76 -8.87 -14.57
CA TYR A 17 9.05 -9.60 -15.61
C TYR A 17 9.54 -9.24 -17.02
N GLU A 18 9.79 -7.95 -17.32
CA GLU A 18 10.37 -7.50 -18.59
C GLU A 18 11.80 -8.03 -18.80
N TYR A 19 12.60 -8.08 -17.72
CA TYR A 19 13.91 -8.70 -17.79
C TYR A 19 13.84 -10.20 -18.14
N LEU A 20 12.96 -10.96 -17.46
CA LEU A 20 12.73 -12.37 -17.78
C LEU A 20 12.20 -12.55 -19.22
N ARG A 21 11.33 -11.67 -19.66
CA ARG A 21 10.81 -11.67 -21.03
C ARG A 21 11.91 -11.46 -22.07
N SER A 22 12.85 -10.54 -21.81
CA SER A 22 14.00 -10.33 -22.68
C SER A 22 14.91 -11.56 -22.78
N LYS A 23 14.92 -12.41 -21.73
CA LYS A 23 15.64 -13.69 -21.69
C LYS A 23 14.81 -14.88 -22.18
N ARG A 24 13.55 -14.67 -22.57
CA ARG A 24 12.58 -15.72 -22.93
C ARG A 24 12.29 -16.73 -21.81
N GLU A 25 12.36 -16.27 -20.54
CA GLU A 25 12.19 -17.10 -19.33
C GLU A 25 10.85 -16.87 -18.62
N THR A 26 9.83 -16.38 -19.35
CA THR A 26 8.50 -16.10 -18.77
C THR A 26 7.50 -17.27 -18.87
N GLU A 27 7.90 -18.36 -19.52
CA GLU A 27 6.98 -19.49 -19.76
C GLU A 27 6.34 -20.02 -18.48
N LYS A 28 7.09 -20.14 -17.40
CA LYS A 28 6.64 -20.64 -16.09
C LYS A 28 6.30 -19.56 -15.08
N VAL A 29 6.29 -18.28 -15.48
CA VAL A 29 6.11 -17.13 -14.60
C VAL A 29 4.74 -16.51 -14.80
N ALA A 30 4.06 -16.21 -13.70
CA ALA A 30 2.85 -15.39 -13.63
C ALA A 30 3.09 -14.16 -12.76
N VAL A 31 2.26 -13.14 -12.92
CA VAL A 31 2.31 -11.90 -12.13
C VAL A 31 0.98 -11.64 -11.46
N TYR A 32 1.00 -11.10 -10.21
CA TYR A 32 -0.22 -10.75 -9.49
C TYR A 32 0.00 -9.53 -8.59
N TYR A 33 -0.73 -8.45 -8.86
CA TYR A 33 -0.68 -7.23 -8.05
C TYR A 33 -1.99 -6.43 -8.10
N GLY A 34 -2.16 -5.49 -7.18
CA GLY A 34 -3.43 -4.82 -6.92
C GLY A 34 -4.05 -4.10 -8.12
N THR A 35 -3.23 -3.48 -8.98
CA THR A 35 -3.67 -2.68 -10.14
C THR A 35 -3.96 -3.50 -11.40
N LEU A 36 -3.69 -4.82 -11.41
CA LEU A 36 -4.11 -5.69 -12.51
C LEU A 36 -5.63 -5.72 -12.63
N SER A 37 -6.15 -5.80 -13.86
CA SER A 37 -7.57 -6.04 -14.11
C SER A 37 -8.03 -7.36 -13.48
N LYS A 38 -9.32 -7.45 -13.17
CA LYS A 38 -9.90 -8.64 -12.55
C LYS A 38 -9.64 -9.91 -13.39
N ASP A 39 -9.78 -9.80 -14.71
CA ASP A 39 -9.58 -10.92 -15.62
C ASP A 39 -8.13 -11.41 -15.63
N LYS A 40 -7.16 -10.49 -15.68
CA LYS A 40 -5.74 -10.86 -15.61
C LYS A 40 -5.34 -11.46 -14.26
N LYS A 41 -5.95 -10.99 -13.15
CA LYS A 41 -5.74 -11.62 -11.84
C LYS A 41 -6.24 -13.03 -11.81
N GLN A 42 -7.44 -13.24 -12.35
CA GLN A 42 -8.08 -14.57 -12.41
C GLN A 42 -7.26 -15.52 -13.28
N GLU A 43 -6.87 -15.10 -14.48
CA GLU A 43 -6.02 -15.89 -15.39
C GLU A 43 -4.69 -16.28 -14.74
N SER A 44 -4.00 -15.32 -14.10
CA SER A 44 -2.74 -15.60 -13.41
C SER A 44 -2.91 -16.58 -12.26
N TYR A 45 -3.99 -16.44 -11.50
CA TYR A 45 -4.33 -17.35 -10.41
C TYR A 45 -4.59 -18.77 -10.93
N GLU A 46 -5.44 -18.92 -11.94
CA GLU A 46 -5.81 -20.23 -12.49
C GLU A 46 -4.61 -20.98 -13.07
N LYS A 47 -3.77 -20.28 -13.85
CA LYS A 47 -2.54 -20.87 -14.40
C LYS A 47 -1.55 -21.29 -13.33
N PHE A 48 -1.44 -20.51 -12.25
CA PHE A 48 -0.59 -20.87 -11.12
C PHE A 48 -1.20 -22.00 -10.30
N TYR A 49 -2.51 -22.00 -10.09
CA TYR A 49 -3.23 -23.08 -9.43
C TYR A 49 -3.06 -24.41 -10.18
N ALA A 50 -3.28 -24.41 -11.49
CA ALA A 50 -3.17 -25.58 -12.38
C ALA A 50 -1.72 -26.05 -12.62
N LYS A 51 -0.70 -25.36 -12.06
CA LYS A 51 0.74 -25.64 -12.27
C LYS A 51 1.22 -25.42 -13.72
N GLU A 52 0.46 -24.74 -14.55
CA GLU A 52 0.94 -24.26 -15.85
C GLU A 52 2.04 -23.20 -15.64
N LYS A 53 1.87 -22.39 -14.61
CA LYS A 53 2.87 -21.46 -14.08
C LYS A 53 3.37 -21.95 -12.73
N LEU A 54 4.67 -21.97 -12.54
CA LEU A 54 5.30 -22.47 -11.31
C LEU A 54 5.86 -21.34 -10.41
N ILE A 55 6.02 -20.15 -10.97
CA ILE A 55 6.53 -18.98 -10.26
C ILE A 55 5.49 -17.88 -10.33
N MET A 56 5.08 -17.36 -9.17
CA MET A 56 4.22 -16.20 -9.04
C MET A 56 5.04 -15.01 -8.52
N LEU A 57 5.14 -13.93 -9.29
CA LEU A 57 5.68 -12.66 -8.84
C LEU A 57 4.52 -11.81 -8.32
N ALA A 58 4.51 -11.45 -7.05
CA ALA A 58 3.36 -10.81 -6.46
C ALA A 58 3.74 -9.69 -5.48
N THR A 59 2.82 -8.74 -5.30
CA THR A 59 2.78 -7.90 -4.10
C THR A 59 1.95 -8.59 -3.02
N LYS A 60 1.88 -8.02 -1.82
CA LYS A 60 1.01 -8.53 -0.75
C LYS A 60 -0.49 -8.63 -1.14
N ALA A 61 -0.88 -8.07 -2.29
CA ALA A 61 -2.22 -8.28 -2.86
C ALA A 61 -2.53 -9.75 -3.17
N PHE A 62 -1.50 -10.59 -3.38
CA PHE A 62 -1.61 -12.05 -3.48
C PHE A 62 -1.67 -12.65 -2.06
N GLY A 63 -2.69 -12.29 -1.33
CA GLY A 63 -2.77 -12.69 0.07
C GLY A 63 -4.19 -12.90 0.54
N MET A 64 -5.07 -11.99 0.26
CA MET A 64 -6.45 -12.02 0.75
C MET A 64 -7.30 -12.92 -0.14
N GLY A 65 -7.93 -13.94 0.47
CA GLY A 65 -8.88 -14.83 -0.24
C GLY A 65 -8.25 -15.82 -1.21
N ILE A 66 -6.93 -16.00 -1.21
CA ILE A 66 -6.24 -16.96 -2.08
C ILE A 66 -5.94 -18.22 -1.27
N ASP A 67 -6.52 -19.32 -1.71
CA ASP A 67 -6.29 -20.65 -1.13
C ASP A 67 -5.55 -21.54 -2.13
N ILE A 68 -4.23 -21.58 -1.99
CA ILE A 68 -3.32 -22.47 -2.72
C ILE A 68 -2.48 -23.21 -1.69
N ASN A 69 -2.63 -24.53 -1.67
CA ASN A 69 -2.11 -25.37 -0.60
C ASN A 69 -0.74 -26.00 -0.92
N ASP A 70 -0.29 -25.88 -2.17
CA ASP A 70 0.87 -26.60 -2.69
C ASP A 70 2.05 -25.67 -3.06
N ILE A 71 2.12 -24.51 -2.44
CA ILE A 71 3.30 -23.62 -2.53
C ILE A 71 4.42 -24.23 -1.68
N GLU A 72 5.58 -24.46 -2.31
CA GLU A 72 6.74 -25.09 -1.68
C GLU A 72 7.76 -24.06 -1.20
N LEU A 73 7.84 -22.91 -1.88
CA LEU A 73 8.81 -21.88 -1.57
C LEU A 73 8.17 -20.49 -1.58
N VAL A 74 8.38 -19.74 -0.51
CA VAL A 74 8.05 -18.32 -0.42
C VAL A 74 9.34 -17.51 -0.33
N VAL A 75 9.51 -16.55 -1.23
CA VAL A 75 10.69 -15.69 -1.30
C VAL A 75 10.27 -14.24 -1.08
N HIS A 76 10.98 -13.54 -0.20
CA HIS A 76 10.83 -12.10 -0.02
C HIS A 76 12.03 -11.36 -0.57
N LEU A 77 11.80 -10.43 -1.50
CA LEU A 77 12.85 -9.56 -2.06
C LEU A 77 13.08 -8.29 -1.24
N ALA A 78 12.23 -8.02 -0.27
CA ALA A 78 12.39 -6.97 0.72
C ALA A 78 11.66 -7.36 2.01
N PRO A 79 12.03 -6.79 3.16
CA PRO A 79 11.30 -7.01 4.40
C PRO A 79 9.85 -6.58 4.26
N THR A 80 8.96 -7.27 4.94
CA THR A 80 7.56 -6.86 5.10
C THR A 80 7.44 -5.65 6.04
N GLY A 81 6.31 -4.94 5.99
CA GLY A 81 6.08 -3.78 6.84
C GLY A 81 6.08 -4.09 8.34
N ASN A 82 5.73 -5.33 8.70
CA ASN A 82 5.74 -5.82 10.09
C ASN A 82 5.87 -7.35 10.13
N VAL A 83 6.13 -7.88 11.31
CA VAL A 83 6.33 -9.33 11.53
C VAL A 83 5.04 -10.12 11.27
N CYS A 84 3.86 -9.56 11.56
CA CYS A 84 2.59 -10.26 11.33
C CYS A 84 2.36 -10.50 9.84
N ASP A 85 2.63 -9.49 8.99
CA ASP A 85 2.58 -9.64 7.54
C ASP A 85 3.55 -10.74 7.06
N TYR A 86 4.78 -10.75 7.60
CA TYR A 86 5.77 -11.77 7.28
C TYR A 86 5.27 -13.19 7.60
N VAL A 87 4.77 -13.39 8.81
CA VAL A 87 4.25 -14.69 9.26
C VAL A 87 3.06 -15.14 8.39
N GLN A 88 2.16 -14.22 8.01
CA GLN A 88 1.03 -14.52 7.13
C GLN A 88 1.47 -14.90 5.71
N GLU A 89 2.52 -14.24 5.22
CA GLU A 89 3.04 -14.48 3.87
C GLU A 89 3.83 -15.79 3.79
N ILE A 90 4.70 -16.10 4.75
CA ILE A 90 5.40 -17.40 4.80
C ILE A 90 4.47 -18.56 5.12
N GLY A 91 3.38 -18.33 5.88
CA GLY A 91 2.34 -19.31 6.18
C GLY A 91 1.54 -19.79 4.96
N ARG A 92 1.88 -19.32 3.75
CA ARG A 92 1.34 -19.85 2.48
C ARG A 92 2.12 -21.05 1.98
N ALA A 93 3.34 -21.23 2.45
CA ALA A 93 4.11 -22.41 2.12
C ALA A 93 3.61 -23.62 2.93
N ALA A 94 3.58 -24.78 2.28
CA ALA A 94 3.31 -26.09 2.91
C ALA A 94 1.99 -26.15 3.71
N ARG A 95 0.89 -25.71 3.14
CA ARG A 95 -0.43 -25.90 3.76
C ARG A 95 -0.96 -27.34 3.67
N LYS A 96 -0.35 -28.19 2.85
CA LYS A 96 -0.59 -29.64 2.83
C LYS A 96 0.28 -30.32 3.86
N GLU A 97 -0.27 -31.27 4.59
CA GLU A 97 0.43 -32.03 5.64
C GLU A 97 1.70 -32.74 5.15
N ASP A 98 1.69 -33.21 3.90
CA ASP A 98 2.82 -33.95 3.30
C ASP A 98 3.87 -33.03 2.61
N LEU A 99 3.68 -31.72 2.65
CA LEU A 99 4.54 -30.78 1.94
C LEU A 99 5.47 -30.05 2.90
N ARG A 100 6.78 -30.09 2.63
CA ARG A 100 7.76 -29.26 3.33
C ARG A 100 7.85 -27.91 2.61
N GLY A 101 7.49 -26.83 3.32
CA GLY A 101 7.62 -25.46 2.84
C GLY A 101 8.95 -24.83 3.25
N GLU A 102 9.46 -23.99 2.39
CA GLU A 102 10.66 -23.19 2.65
C GLU A 102 10.31 -21.71 2.54
N ALA A 103 10.85 -20.90 3.45
CA ALA A 103 10.79 -19.45 3.36
C ALA A 103 12.22 -18.91 3.19
N PHE A 104 12.42 -18.07 2.19
CA PHE A 104 13.72 -17.48 1.89
C PHE A 104 13.61 -15.95 1.89
N TYR A 105 14.54 -15.32 2.59
CA TYR A 105 14.72 -13.89 2.58
C TYR A 105 16.21 -13.55 2.52
N HIS A 106 16.59 -12.74 1.53
CA HIS A 106 17.94 -12.22 1.44
C HIS A 106 18.01 -10.83 2.08
N TYR A 107 18.66 -10.74 3.21
CA TYR A 107 18.83 -9.49 3.94
C TYR A 107 19.75 -8.51 3.20
N ASN A 108 19.25 -7.32 2.97
CA ASN A 108 20.04 -6.18 2.49
C ASN A 108 19.60 -4.92 3.27
N ALA A 109 20.57 -4.26 3.92
CA ALA A 109 20.31 -3.05 4.69
C ALA A 109 19.65 -1.91 3.85
N LYS A 110 19.88 -1.91 2.52
CA LYS A 110 19.24 -0.94 1.61
C LYS A 110 17.73 -1.16 1.46
N ASP A 111 17.23 -2.37 1.71
CA ASP A 111 15.82 -2.71 1.57
C ASP A 111 14.95 -1.99 2.62
N PHE A 112 15.52 -1.68 3.79
CA PHE A 112 14.84 -0.87 4.80
C PHE A 112 14.53 0.57 4.37
N LYS A 113 15.22 1.10 3.36
CA LYS A 113 14.86 2.41 2.81
C LYS A 113 13.45 2.44 2.24
N HIS A 114 13.00 1.36 1.62
CA HIS A 114 11.64 1.24 1.10
C HIS A 114 10.59 1.17 2.22
N ILE A 115 10.87 0.42 3.28
CA ILE A 115 9.99 0.33 4.45
C ILE A 115 9.93 1.67 5.17
N ASN A 116 11.08 2.28 5.44
CA ASN A 116 11.15 3.60 6.07
C ASN A 116 10.43 4.67 5.24
N ARG A 117 10.51 4.57 3.91
CA ARG A 117 9.75 5.45 3.01
C ARG A 117 8.25 5.19 3.13
N LEU A 118 7.79 3.94 3.07
CA LEU A 118 6.38 3.58 3.23
C LEU A 118 5.83 4.00 4.60
N HIS A 119 6.60 3.77 5.69
CA HIS A 119 6.24 4.25 7.02
C HIS A 119 6.25 5.78 7.08
N GLY A 120 7.25 6.44 6.50
CA GLY A 120 7.31 7.89 6.40
C GLY A 120 6.16 8.51 5.62
N LEU A 121 5.66 7.80 4.59
CA LEU A 121 4.51 8.21 3.79
C LEU A 121 3.17 8.07 4.54
N SER A 122 3.05 7.07 5.42
CA SER A 122 1.84 6.81 6.20
C SER A 122 1.85 7.45 7.58
N THR A 123 2.99 7.90 8.08
CA THR A 123 3.11 8.46 9.43
C THR A 123 2.76 9.94 9.40
N ILE A 124 1.72 10.31 10.14
CA ILE A 124 1.40 11.70 10.45
C ILE A 124 1.95 12.00 11.85
N ARG A 125 2.79 13.02 11.93
CA ARG A 125 3.39 13.44 13.20
C ARG A 125 2.44 14.35 13.97
N HIS A 126 2.49 14.30 15.29
CA HIS A 126 1.61 15.08 16.16
C HIS A 126 1.62 16.59 15.83
N TYR A 127 2.78 17.18 15.54
CA TYR A 127 2.85 18.59 15.16
C TYR A 127 2.11 18.90 13.85
N GLN A 128 2.06 17.93 12.91
CA GLN A 128 1.32 18.11 11.65
C GLN A 128 -0.19 18.13 11.88
N LEU A 129 -0.70 17.35 12.84
CA LEU A 129 -2.11 17.42 13.24
C LEU A 129 -2.42 18.80 13.84
N ILE A 130 -1.55 19.33 14.68
CA ILE A 130 -1.69 20.67 15.27
C ILE A 130 -1.73 21.74 14.16
N GLU A 131 -0.82 21.67 13.18
CA GLU A 131 -0.79 22.63 12.07
C GLU A 131 -2.05 22.51 11.17
N VAL A 132 -2.58 21.31 10.97
CA VAL A 132 -3.86 21.12 10.26
C VAL A 132 -5.01 21.81 11.02
N ILE A 133 -5.10 21.64 12.35
CA ILE A 133 -6.12 22.29 13.18
C ILE A 133 -6.00 23.82 13.11
N LYS A 134 -4.77 24.35 13.27
CA LYS A 134 -4.55 25.80 13.15
C LYS A 134 -4.95 26.35 11.79
N LYS A 135 -4.64 25.62 10.72
CA LYS A 135 -5.03 26.03 9.36
C LYS A 135 -6.54 26.00 9.14
N ILE A 136 -7.25 25.03 9.71
CA ILE A 136 -8.72 25.00 9.70
C ILE A 136 -9.28 26.22 10.40
N ASP A 137 -8.77 26.57 11.59
CA ASP A 137 -9.22 27.74 12.35
C ASP A 137 -8.93 29.03 11.57
N GLU A 138 -7.76 29.18 11.00
CA GLU A 138 -7.41 30.33 10.13
C GLU A 138 -8.41 30.50 8.98
N LEU A 139 -8.70 29.41 8.23
CA LEU A 139 -9.65 29.44 7.12
C LEU A 139 -11.07 29.74 7.59
N TYR A 140 -11.45 29.25 8.76
CA TYR A 140 -12.73 29.55 9.38
C TYR A 140 -12.84 31.03 9.74
N GLN A 141 -11.84 31.62 10.39
CA GLN A 141 -11.82 33.04 10.73
C GLN A 141 -11.85 33.94 9.48
N GLN A 142 -11.10 33.56 8.42
CA GLN A 142 -11.15 34.27 7.14
C GLN A 142 -12.54 34.21 6.52
N SER A 143 -13.26 33.10 6.62
CA SER A 143 -14.62 32.95 6.10
C SER A 143 -15.62 33.85 6.84
N LEU A 144 -15.39 34.09 8.13
CA LEU A 144 -16.23 34.99 8.93
C LEU A 144 -16.01 36.45 8.59
N GLN A 145 -14.76 36.85 8.29
CA GLN A 145 -14.41 38.25 8.00
C GLN A 145 -14.74 38.67 6.55
N GLY A 146 -14.78 37.72 5.62
CA GLY A 146 -14.91 37.98 4.18
C GLY A 146 -16.31 38.41 3.70
N GLY A 147 -17.34 38.48 4.53
CA GLY A 147 -18.69 38.93 4.20
C GLY A 147 -19.40 38.18 3.06
N LYS A 148 -18.69 37.40 2.29
CA LYS A 148 -19.21 36.47 1.30
C LYS A 148 -19.33 35.10 1.94
N ARG A 149 -20.55 34.73 2.33
CA ARG A 149 -20.90 33.33 2.65
C ARG A 149 -20.73 32.47 1.38
N THR A 150 -19.51 32.32 0.90
CA THR A 150 -19.16 31.40 -0.13
C THR A 150 -19.04 30.04 0.51
N ASP A 151 -20.02 29.18 0.20
CA ASP A 151 -20.02 27.73 0.38
C ASP A 151 -20.35 27.12 1.74
N PHE A 152 -21.04 27.86 2.64
CA PHE A 152 -21.89 27.17 3.60
C PHE A 152 -23.16 26.68 2.86
N THR A 153 -23.18 25.40 2.52
CA THR A 153 -24.47 24.82 2.09
C THR A 153 -25.42 24.98 3.25
N LYS A 154 -26.48 25.79 3.04
CA LYS A 154 -27.48 26.22 4.03
C LYS A 154 -28.12 25.09 4.89
N LYS A 155 -27.80 23.83 4.62
CA LYS A 155 -28.39 22.66 5.26
C LYS A 155 -27.51 21.92 6.25
N ARG A 156 -26.19 22.18 6.36
CA ARG A 156 -25.30 21.30 7.16
C ARG A 156 -24.24 21.99 8.02
N ASN A 157 -24.16 23.32 8.13
CA ASN A 157 -23.03 23.97 8.83
C ASN A 157 -21.64 23.37 8.45
N ALA A 158 -21.44 23.07 7.18
CA ALA A 158 -20.24 22.42 6.70
C ALA A 158 -19.42 23.40 5.86
N MET A 159 -18.12 23.44 6.10
CA MET A 159 -17.15 24.18 5.30
C MET A 159 -16.44 23.20 4.35
N LEU A 160 -16.40 23.53 3.05
CA LEU A 160 -15.58 22.80 2.09
C LEU A 160 -14.14 23.27 2.23
N LEU A 161 -13.24 22.32 2.46
CA LEU A 161 -11.80 22.55 2.57
C LEU A 161 -11.11 21.95 1.34
N ASP A 162 -10.33 22.76 0.66
CA ASP A 162 -9.43 22.26 -0.37
C ASP A 162 -8.17 21.65 0.28
N ALA A 163 -7.92 20.37 -0.01
CA ALA A 163 -6.79 19.66 0.53
C ALA A 163 -5.42 20.24 0.11
N GLU A 164 -5.38 20.95 -1.02
CA GLU A 164 -4.16 21.61 -1.50
C GLU A 164 -3.69 22.70 -0.54
N ASN A 165 -4.62 23.38 0.15
CA ASN A 165 -4.31 24.41 1.16
C ASN A 165 -3.54 23.86 2.37
N PHE A 166 -3.48 22.53 2.54
CA PHE A 166 -2.80 21.85 3.64
C PHE A 166 -1.55 21.08 3.17
N SER A 167 -1.33 20.96 1.88
CA SER A 167 -0.28 20.09 1.31
C SER A 167 1.12 20.47 1.83
N TYR A 168 1.40 21.76 2.05
CA TYR A 168 2.67 22.26 2.56
C TYR A 168 3.04 21.70 3.95
N ILE A 169 2.04 21.35 4.78
CA ILE A 169 2.26 20.75 6.12
C ILE A 169 2.93 19.38 6.00
N PHE A 170 2.67 18.66 4.92
CA PHE A 170 3.17 17.32 4.66
C PHE A 170 4.28 17.29 3.61
N GLY A 171 4.56 18.44 2.99
CA GLY A 171 5.56 18.58 1.94
C GLY A 171 6.96 18.20 2.42
N THR A 172 7.60 17.33 1.65
CA THR A 172 9.05 17.14 1.66
C THR A 172 9.55 17.52 0.26
N PRO A 173 10.82 17.93 0.09
CA PRO A 173 11.34 18.35 -1.21
C PRO A 173 11.23 17.31 -2.36
N VAL A 174 10.79 16.11 -2.06
CA VAL A 174 10.62 14.97 -2.99
C VAL A 174 9.24 14.35 -2.85
N SER A 175 8.23 15.12 -2.47
CA SER A 175 6.89 14.56 -2.21
C SER A 175 6.04 14.57 -3.47
N ASP A 176 5.45 13.42 -3.75
CA ASP A 176 4.39 13.22 -4.71
C ASP A 176 3.13 13.98 -4.23
N GLU A 177 2.57 14.89 -5.04
CA GLU A 177 1.42 15.73 -4.68
C GLU A 177 0.21 14.90 -4.26
N ASP A 178 -0.09 13.82 -4.98
CA ASP A 178 -1.17 12.88 -4.65
C ASP A 178 -1.05 12.29 -3.25
N ASN A 179 0.18 12.07 -2.79
CA ASN A 179 0.46 11.53 -1.48
C ASN A 179 0.20 12.56 -0.35
N ASN A 180 0.44 13.84 -0.59
CA ASN A 180 0.18 14.89 0.38
C ASN A 180 -1.32 15.08 0.58
N VAL A 181 -2.13 15.04 -0.47
CA VAL A 181 -3.59 15.07 -0.39
C VAL A 181 -4.13 13.90 0.43
N ASN A 182 -3.60 12.69 0.24
CA ASN A 182 -3.99 11.52 1.02
C ASN A 182 -3.60 11.65 2.51
N LYS A 183 -2.46 12.27 2.81
CA LYS A 183 -2.06 12.58 4.20
C LYS A 183 -2.99 13.58 4.86
N VAL A 184 -3.43 14.62 4.14
CA VAL A 184 -4.44 15.58 4.62
C VAL A 184 -5.73 14.86 4.98
N LYS A 185 -6.26 14.02 4.09
CA LYS A 185 -7.47 13.23 4.34
C LYS A 185 -7.32 12.34 5.58
N THR A 186 -6.18 11.67 5.72
CA THR A 186 -5.89 10.81 6.87
C THR A 186 -5.80 11.62 8.17
N ALA A 187 -5.17 12.81 8.14
CA ALA A 187 -5.10 13.69 9.29
C ALA A 187 -6.49 14.15 9.76
N LEU A 188 -7.35 14.55 8.82
CA LEU A 188 -8.73 14.96 9.11
C LEU A 188 -9.54 13.80 9.72
N LEU A 189 -9.39 12.56 9.20
CA LEU A 189 -10.05 11.38 9.76
C LEU A 189 -9.55 11.05 11.18
N LEU A 190 -8.26 11.22 11.47
CA LEU A 190 -7.70 11.02 12.81
C LEU A 190 -8.25 12.05 13.80
N ILE A 191 -8.29 13.33 13.39
CA ILE A 191 -8.86 14.42 14.21
C ILE A 191 -10.35 14.13 14.49
N GLN A 192 -11.13 13.77 13.46
CA GLN A 192 -12.54 13.42 13.61
C GLN A 192 -12.74 12.27 14.61
N LYS A 193 -11.97 11.19 14.46
CA LYS A 193 -12.07 10.02 15.34
C LYS A 193 -11.77 10.38 16.79
N ASP A 194 -10.78 11.22 17.04
CA ASP A 194 -10.44 11.68 18.38
C ASP A 194 -11.54 12.55 18.99
N PHE A 195 -12.25 13.33 18.17
CA PHE A 195 -13.40 14.13 18.61
C PHE A 195 -14.61 13.24 18.95
N GLU A 196 -14.95 12.28 18.09
CA GLU A 196 -16.07 11.36 18.28
C GLU A 196 -15.88 10.45 19.51
N SER A 197 -14.64 10.13 19.87
CA SER A 197 -14.33 9.29 21.02
C SER A 197 -14.38 10.03 22.36
N LYS A 198 -14.49 11.36 22.37
CA LYS A 198 -14.49 12.21 23.57
C LYS A 198 -15.84 12.90 23.84
N VAL A 199 -16.81 12.67 22.98
CA VAL A 199 -18.19 13.13 23.11
C VAL A 199 -19.10 11.96 23.44
#